data_924cb33729631c54bc4b3cdf48b32de8
#
_entry.id   924cb33729631c54bc4b3cdf48b32de8
#
_cell.length_a   1.000
_cell.length_b   1.000
_cell.length_c   1.000
_cell.angle_alpha   90.00
_cell.angle_beta   90.00
_cell.angle_gamma   90.00
#
_symmetry.space_group_name_H-M   'P 1'
#
loop_
_entity.id
_entity.type
_entity.pdbx_description
1 polymer ?
#
loop_
_entity_poly.entity_id
_entity_poly.type
_entity_poly.pdbx_seq_one_letter_code
_entity_poly.pdbx_strand_id
1 'polypeptide(L)'
;MKPILFILSIAVFFCFYSCSPPEAPEYLGFRDFGIQNFSMDSALLHTQLTFYNPNPYNMELKRGDVNVYLDGKLANHYVLDSTIQIPRKDTFYVPLNLRVSPKLLIGSALNMLMNDNKIKVRLEGSVHMKRGGVSFKVPVNYEVMQSLH
;
A
#
# COMPACT_ATOMS: atom_id res chain seq x y z
N MET A 1 3.40 -55.09 6.83
CA MET A 1 4.23 -53.90 7.11
C MET A 1 4.39 -52.95 5.89
N LYS A 2 4.32 -53.41 4.65
CA LYS A 2 4.45 -52.56 3.43
C LYS A 2 3.32 -51.53 3.20
N PRO A 3 2.00 -51.77 3.48
CA PRO A 3 0.96 -50.79 3.20
C PRO A 3 0.99 -49.58 4.15
N ILE A 4 1.42 -49.76 5.41
CA ILE A 4 1.48 -48.65 6.39
C ILE A 4 2.57 -47.65 6.01
N LEU A 5 3.70 -48.09 5.47
CA LEU A 5 4.79 -47.24 5.02
C LEU A 5 4.35 -46.37 3.80
N PHE A 6 3.52 -46.96 2.94
CA PHE A 6 2.99 -46.27 1.76
C PHE A 6 1.97 -45.17 2.11
N ILE A 7 1.10 -45.44 3.09
CA ILE A 7 0.13 -44.46 3.61
C ILE A 7 0.85 -43.33 4.33
N LEU A 8 1.88 -43.63 5.12
CA LEU A 8 2.69 -42.63 5.81
C LEU A 8 3.43 -41.71 4.82
N SER A 9 3.96 -42.27 3.73
CA SER A 9 4.64 -41.51 2.67
C SER A 9 3.69 -40.55 1.94
N ILE A 10 2.45 -40.97 1.66
CA ILE A 10 1.42 -40.13 1.03
C ILE A 10 0.99 -38.99 1.99
N ALA A 11 0.82 -39.27 3.28
CA ALA A 11 0.46 -38.28 4.28
C ALA A 11 1.53 -37.17 4.43
N VAL A 12 2.81 -37.53 4.40
CA VAL A 12 3.93 -36.58 4.44
C VAL A 12 3.96 -35.72 3.18
N PHE A 13 3.63 -36.28 2.03
CA PHE A 13 3.62 -35.49 0.75
C PHE A 13 2.53 -34.44 0.72
N PHE A 14 1.37 -34.66 1.37
CA PHE A 14 0.29 -33.68 1.48
C PHE A 14 0.61 -32.53 2.45
N CYS A 15 1.52 -32.69 3.40
CA CYS A 15 1.90 -31.63 4.33
C CYS A 15 2.72 -30.49 3.69
N PHE A 16 3.35 -30.73 2.54
CA PHE A 16 4.16 -29.71 1.86
C PHE A 16 3.38 -28.72 0.96
N TYR A 17 2.10 -28.96 0.72
CA TYR A 17 1.30 -28.13 -0.19
C TYR A 17 0.56 -26.95 0.49
N SER A 18 0.73 -26.72 1.80
CA SER A 18 -0.14 -25.81 2.56
C SER A 18 0.40 -24.39 2.81
N CYS A 19 1.56 -24.02 2.31
CA CYS A 19 2.09 -22.66 2.51
C CYS A 19 2.25 -21.92 1.18
N SER A 20 1.18 -21.30 0.68
CA SER A 20 1.33 -20.28 -0.34
C SER A 20 1.99 -19.05 0.27
N PRO A 21 3.02 -18.47 -0.36
CA PRO A 21 3.58 -17.20 0.09
C PRO A 21 2.48 -16.12 0.08
N PRO A 22 2.55 -15.12 0.98
CA PRO A 22 1.59 -14.02 0.97
C PRO A 22 1.69 -13.24 -0.33
N GLU A 23 0.54 -13.00 -0.95
CA GLU A 23 0.41 -12.14 -2.12
C GLU A 23 0.36 -10.68 -1.67
N ALA A 24 0.99 -9.78 -2.45
CA ALA A 24 0.95 -8.36 -2.18
C ALA A 24 -0.49 -7.82 -2.39
N PRO A 25 -0.94 -6.86 -1.58
CA PRO A 25 -2.21 -6.19 -1.82
C PRO A 25 -2.24 -5.52 -3.20
N GLU A 26 -3.38 -5.63 -3.87
CA GLU A 26 -3.63 -4.98 -5.15
C GLU A 26 -4.10 -3.55 -4.93
N TYR A 27 -3.47 -2.58 -5.57
CA TYR A 27 -3.91 -1.19 -5.55
C TYR A 27 -5.10 -1.01 -6.51
N LEU A 28 -6.22 -0.48 -5.97
CA LEU A 28 -7.44 -0.25 -6.74
C LEU A 28 -7.67 1.22 -7.10
N GLY A 29 -6.91 2.14 -6.48
CA GLY A 29 -7.07 3.57 -6.71
C GLY A 29 -7.10 4.37 -5.41
N PHE A 30 -7.58 5.60 -5.51
CA PHE A 30 -7.80 6.46 -4.34
C PHE A 30 -9.23 7.03 -4.36
N ARG A 31 -9.69 7.48 -3.21
CA ARG A 31 -10.97 8.16 -3.03
C ARG A 31 -10.83 9.30 -2.02
N ASP A 32 -11.87 10.13 -1.94
CA ASP A 32 -11.96 11.23 -0.98
C ASP A 32 -10.75 12.19 -1.07
N PHE A 33 -10.30 12.46 -2.31
CA PHE A 33 -9.22 13.41 -2.54
C PHE A 33 -9.69 14.83 -2.23
N GLY A 34 -8.91 15.54 -1.42
CA GLY A 34 -9.16 16.92 -1.11
C GLY A 34 -7.91 17.70 -0.73
N ILE A 35 -7.99 19.00 -0.87
CA ILE A 35 -6.96 19.95 -0.45
C ILE A 35 -7.56 20.80 0.67
N GLN A 36 -6.90 20.81 1.80
CA GLN A 36 -7.29 21.62 2.96
C GLN A 36 -6.13 22.54 3.37
N ASN A 37 -6.46 23.59 4.10
CA ASN A 37 -5.48 24.52 4.68
C ASN A 37 -4.44 25.00 3.66
N PHE A 38 -4.92 25.41 2.48
CA PHE A 38 -4.05 25.96 1.44
C PHE A 38 -3.53 27.34 1.89
N SER A 39 -2.20 27.47 2.00
CA SER A 39 -1.50 28.70 2.33
C SER A 39 -0.31 28.92 1.38
N MET A 40 0.41 30.03 1.53
CA MET A 40 1.60 30.29 0.72
C MET A 40 2.74 29.29 0.99
N ASP A 41 2.78 28.69 2.18
CA ASP A 41 3.87 27.83 2.64
C ASP A 41 3.53 26.35 2.55
N SER A 42 2.26 26.00 2.69
CA SER A 42 1.85 24.59 2.72
C SER A 42 0.40 24.37 2.30
N ALA A 43 0.13 23.19 1.77
CA ALA A 43 -1.20 22.65 1.54
C ALA A 43 -1.28 21.26 2.16
N LEU A 44 -2.41 20.93 2.74
CA LEU A 44 -2.69 19.58 3.27
C LEU A 44 -3.53 18.83 2.26
N LEU A 45 -2.94 17.82 1.65
CA LEU A 45 -3.64 16.84 0.81
C LEU A 45 -4.16 15.73 1.69
N HIS A 46 -5.41 15.37 1.54
CA HIS A 46 -5.97 14.17 2.17
C HIS A 46 -6.58 13.27 1.09
N THR A 47 -6.42 11.98 1.27
CA THR A 47 -7.02 10.95 0.42
C THR A 47 -7.03 9.62 1.13
N GLN A 48 -7.79 8.65 0.63
CA GLN A 48 -7.75 7.26 1.07
C GLN A 48 -7.29 6.39 -0.09
N LEU A 49 -6.16 5.72 0.09
CA LEU A 49 -5.70 4.71 -0.86
C LEU A 49 -6.53 3.44 -0.66
N THR A 50 -7.03 2.89 -1.75
CA THR A 50 -7.87 1.70 -1.75
C THR A 50 -7.06 0.50 -2.23
N PHE A 51 -7.05 -0.56 -1.44
CA PHE A 51 -6.36 -1.81 -1.74
C PHE A 51 -7.29 -3.00 -1.57
N TYR A 52 -7.04 -4.06 -2.32
CA TYR A 52 -7.66 -5.37 -2.14
C TYR A 52 -6.64 -6.36 -1.55
N ASN A 53 -7.05 -7.13 -0.56
CA ASN A 53 -6.23 -8.22 -0.02
C ASN A 53 -6.57 -9.54 -0.72
N PRO A 54 -5.71 -10.08 -1.59
CA PRO A 54 -5.96 -11.35 -2.29
C PRO A 54 -5.78 -12.58 -1.38
N ASN A 55 -5.27 -12.38 -0.17
CA ASN A 55 -4.97 -13.48 0.74
C ASN A 55 -6.22 -14.00 1.46
N PRO A 56 -6.30 -15.33 1.75
CA PRO A 56 -7.43 -15.94 2.46
C PRO A 56 -7.38 -15.76 3.98
N TYR A 57 -6.60 -14.79 4.48
CA TYR A 57 -6.44 -14.51 5.90
C TYR A 57 -6.39 -13.01 6.19
N ASN A 58 -6.78 -12.65 7.41
CA ASN A 58 -6.68 -11.28 7.90
C ASN A 58 -5.23 -10.94 8.26
N MET A 59 -4.89 -9.67 8.07
CA MET A 59 -3.62 -9.07 8.50
C MET A 59 -3.90 -7.73 9.19
N GLU A 60 -2.87 -7.18 9.79
CA GLU A 60 -2.89 -5.83 10.37
C GLU A 60 -1.69 -5.06 9.83
N LEU A 61 -1.91 -3.87 9.34
CA LEU A 61 -0.86 -2.88 9.09
C LEU A 61 -0.66 -2.08 10.37
N LYS A 62 0.49 -2.22 11.03
CA LYS A 62 0.78 -1.61 12.33
C LYS A 62 1.44 -0.24 12.22
N ARG A 63 2.33 -0.11 11.27
CA ARG A 63 3.10 1.11 11.03
C ARG A 63 3.52 1.17 9.57
N GLY A 64 3.49 2.36 9.00
CA GLY A 64 4.09 2.66 7.70
C GLY A 64 5.09 3.79 7.83
N ASP A 65 6.21 3.68 7.14
CA ASP A 65 7.26 4.68 7.06
C ASP A 65 7.65 4.78 5.58
N VAL A 66 7.11 5.80 4.89
CA VAL A 66 7.11 5.84 3.43
C VAL A 66 7.38 7.25 2.93
N ASN A 67 8.32 7.39 2.01
CA ASN A 67 8.51 8.60 1.22
C ASN A 67 7.52 8.61 0.06
N VAL A 68 6.83 9.72 -0.11
CA VAL A 68 5.88 9.96 -1.21
C VAL A 68 6.51 10.93 -2.19
N TYR A 69 6.61 10.52 -3.44
CA TYR A 69 7.13 11.35 -4.53
C TYR A 69 6.00 11.65 -5.53
N LEU A 70 5.95 12.89 -5.98
CA LEU A 70 5.08 13.35 -7.08
C LEU A 70 5.98 13.83 -8.22
N ASP A 71 5.81 13.26 -9.41
CA ASP A 71 6.63 13.55 -10.59
C ASP A 71 8.15 13.51 -10.33
N GLY A 72 8.58 12.52 -9.53
CA GLY A 72 9.98 12.34 -9.15
C GLY A 72 10.51 13.25 -8.04
N LYS A 73 9.71 14.20 -7.55
CA LYS A 73 10.08 15.09 -6.44
C LYS A 73 9.50 14.59 -5.13
N LEU A 74 10.29 14.60 -4.07
CA LEU A 74 9.83 14.24 -2.73
C LEU A 74 8.74 15.23 -2.28
N ALA A 75 7.54 14.71 -2.14
CA ALA A 75 6.39 15.47 -1.67
C ALA A 75 6.30 15.50 -0.14
N ASN A 76 6.50 14.33 0.47
CA ASN A 76 6.43 14.19 1.92
C ASN A 76 7.08 12.87 2.37
N HIS A 77 7.53 12.88 3.62
CA HIS A 77 7.81 11.66 4.39
C HIS A 77 6.60 11.37 5.26
N TYR A 78 5.92 10.26 4.98
CA TYR A 78 4.68 9.89 5.62
C TYR A 78 4.88 8.75 6.62
N VAL A 79 4.48 8.99 7.86
CA VAL A 79 4.48 7.97 8.90
C VAL A 79 3.04 7.67 9.28
N LEU A 80 2.62 6.43 9.06
CA LEU A 80 1.36 5.89 9.55
C LEU A 80 1.61 5.23 10.90
N ASP A 81 1.02 5.78 11.94
CA ASP A 81 1.20 5.34 13.34
C ASP A 81 -0.11 4.78 13.93
N SER A 82 -0.98 4.27 13.07
CA SER A 82 -2.26 3.67 13.43
C SER A 82 -2.37 2.25 12.87
N THR A 83 -3.12 1.40 13.59
CA THR A 83 -3.39 0.05 13.12
C THR A 83 -4.54 0.05 12.12
N ILE A 84 -4.28 -0.46 10.91
CA ILE A 84 -5.31 -0.70 9.90
C ILE A 84 -5.56 -2.20 9.80
N GLN A 85 -6.83 -2.58 9.92
CA GLN A 85 -7.26 -3.96 9.71
C GLN A 85 -7.31 -4.26 8.21
N ILE A 86 -6.70 -5.36 7.81
CA ILE A 86 -6.68 -5.85 6.44
C ILE A 86 -7.49 -7.15 6.41
N PRO A 87 -8.78 -7.09 6.06
CA PRO A 87 -9.64 -8.27 6.03
C PRO A 87 -9.23 -9.22 4.90
N ARG A 88 -9.51 -10.51 5.07
CA ARG A 88 -9.26 -11.55 4.06
C ARG A 88 -10.16 -11.36 2.85
N LYS A 89 -9.61 -11.50 1.63
CA LYS A 89 -10.38 -11.46 0.38
C LYS A 89 -11.32 -10.24 0.29
N ASP A 90 -10.87 -9.09 0.80
CA ASP A 90 -11.70 -7.89 0.88
C ASP A 90 -10.87 -6.62 0.71
N THR A 91 -11.55 -5.51 0.55
CA THR A 91 -10.98 -4.18 0.35
C THR A 91 -10.68 -3.51 1.69
N PHE A 92 -9.57 -2.80 1.76
CA PHE A 92 -9.21 -1.98 2.90
C PHE A 92 -8.69 -0.61 2.44
N TYR A 93 -8.65 0.34 3.37
CA TYR A 93 -8.34 1.73 3.08
C TYR A 93 -7.19 2.21 3.95
N VAL A 94 -6.24 2.90 3.32
CA VAL A 94 -5.09 3.51 3.99
C VAL A 94 -5.25 5.03 3.88
N PRO A 95 -5.51 5.74 4.99
CA PRO A 95 -5.59 7.19 4.97
C PRO A 95 -4.21 7.77 4.65
N LEU A 96 -4.17 8.79 3.83
CA LEU A 96 -2.96 9.50 3.45
C LEU A 96 -3.19 11.02 3.63
N ASN A 97 -2.47 11.60 4.59
CA ASN A 97 -2.49 13.02 4.85
C ASN A 97 -1.10 13.59 4.62
N LEU A 98 -0.92 14.32 3.54
CA LEU A 98 0.37 14.85 3.11
C LEU A 98 0.40 16.36 3.23
N ARG A 99 1.37 16.89 3.96
CA ARG A 99 1.69 18.32 3.91
C ARG A 99 2.69 18.55 2.80
N VAL A 100 2.29 19.28 1.78
CA VAL A 100 3.10 19.54 0.58
C VAL A 100 3.28 21.03 0.34
N SER A 101 4.36 21.41 -0.35
CA SER A 101 4.53 22.81 -0.75
C SER A 101 3.61 23.15 -1.93
N PRO A 102 2.99 24.35 -1.96
CA PRO A 102 2.19 24.79 -3.09
C PRO A 102 2.96 24.80 -4.42
N LYS A 103 4.25 25.10 -4.39
CA LYS A 103 5.13 25.07 -5.58
C LYS A 103 5.17 23.66 -6.22
N LEU A 104 5.19 22.62 -5.39
CA LEU A 104 5.16 21.24 -5.88
C LEU A 104 3.82 20.93 -6.55
N LEU A 105 2.70 21.35 -5.93
CA LEU A 105 1.36 21.14 -6.49
C LEU A 105 1.18 21.85 -7.83
N ILE A 106 1.61 23.11 -7.93
CA ILE A 106 1.54 23.88 -9.18
C ILE A 106 2.40 23.21 -10.26
N GLY A 107 3.63 22.77 -9.91
CA GLY A 107 4.50 22.04 -10.83
C GLY A 107 3.90 20.75 -11.34
N SER A 108 3.30 19.94 -10.45
CA SER A 108 2.62 18.71 -10.81
C SER A 108 1.35 18.98 -11.64
N ALA A 109 0.59 20.02 -11.32
CA ALA A 109 -0.58 20.40 -12.11
C ALA A 109 -0.21 20.80 -13.54
N LEU A 110 0.88 21.55 -13.72
CA LEU A 110 1.40 21.90 -15.06
C LEU A 110 1.87 20.63 -15.81
N ASN A 111 2.57 19.71 -15.14
CA ASN A 111 2.96 18.43 -15.73
C ASN A 111 1.74 17.59 -16.16
N MET A 112 0.68 17.60 -15.37
CA MET A 112 -0.57 16.90 -15.71
C MET A 112 -1.20 17.43 -16.99
N LEU A 113 -1.26 18.76 -17.16
CA LEU A 113 -1.78 19.38 -18.38
C LEU A 113 -0.97 18.99 -19.63
N MET A 114 0.31 18.66 -19.46
CA MET A 114 1.20 18.24 -20.53
C MET A 114 1.23 16.70 -20.75
N ASN A 115 0.74 15.91 -19.80
CA ASN A 115 0.82 14.45 -19.76
C ASN A 115 -0.55 13.79 -19.63
N ASP A 116 -1.53 14.15 -20.44
CA ASP A 116 -2.87 13.53 -20.49
C ASP A 116 -3.58 13.46 -19.12
N ASN A 117 -3.46 14.48 -18.29
CA ASN A 117 -4.03 14.55 -16.94
C ASN A 117 -3.53 13.45 -16.00
N LYS A 118 -2.30 12.99 -16.17
CA LYS A 118 -1.70 11.97 -15.31
C LYS A 118 -0.59 12.56 -14.46
N ILE A 119 -0.51 12.10 -13.22
CA ILE A 119 0.56 12.39 -12.28
C ILE A 119 1.29 11.10 -11.91
N LYS A 120 2.62 11.15 -11.88
CA LYS A 120 3.43 10.02 -11.43
C LYS A 120 3.53 10.03 -9.91
N VAL A 121 3.00 9.01 -9.27
CA VAL A 121 3.08 8.81 -7.82
C VAL A 121 4.02 7.64 -7.54
N ARG A 122 5.04 7.86 -6.70
CA ARG A 122 5.96 6.82 -6.26
C ARG A 122 6.03 6.79 -4.73
N LEU A 123 5.95 5.59 -4.18
CA LEU A 123 6.03 5.30 -2.75
C LEU A 123 7.27 4.45 -2.49
N GLU A 124 8.16 4.91 -1.62
CA GLU A 124 9.37 4.17 -1.23
C GLU A 124 9.49 4.12 0.29
N GLY A 125 9.70 2.93 0.84
CA GLY A 125 9.87 2.80 2.28
C GLY A 125 9.60 1.39 2.79
N SER A 126 8.90 1.30 3.90
CA SER A 126 8.54 0.01 4.49
C SER A 126 7.29 0.11 5.35
N VAL A 127 6.60 -1.02 5.47
CA VAL A 127 5.46 -1.17 6.36
C VAL A 127 5.69 -2.35 7.30
N HIS A 128 5.20 -2.23 8.53
CA HIS A 128 5.17 -3.30 9.52
C HIS A 128 3.79 -3.92 9.52
N MET A 129 3.75 -5.19 9.18
CA MET A 129 2.53 -5.98 9.13
C MET A 129 2.53 -7.04 10.22
N LYS A 130 1.33 -7.46 10.64
CA LYS A 130 1.14 -8.53 11.61
C LYS A 130 0.12 -9.53 11.09
N ARG A 131 0.43 -10.81 11.27
CA ARG A 131 -0.46 -11.94 10.98
C ARG A 131 -0.33 -12.99 12.08
N GLY A 132 -1.44 -13.40 12.69
CA GLY A 132 -1.45 -14.49 13.67
C GLY A 132 -0.47 -14.34 14.84
N GLY A 133 -0.22 -13.09 15.29
CA GLY A 133 0.74 -12.80 16.35
C GLY A 133 2.18 -12.52 15.89
N VAL A 134 2.54 -12.87 14.66
CA VAL A 134 3.88 -12.64 14.09
C VAL A 134 3.91 -11.30 13.35
N SER A 135 4.90 -10.46 13.68
CA SER A 135 5.14 -9.19 12.98
C SER A 135 6.31 -9.33 12.01
N PHE A 136 6.17 -8.71 10.84
CA PHE A 136 7.21 -8.70 9.81
C PHE A 136 7.23 -7.36 9.07
N LYS A 137 8.39 -7.02 8.53
CA LYS A 137 8.60 -5.78 7.77
C LYS A 137 8.52 -6.11 6.29
N VAL A 138 7.73 -5.31 5.55
CA VAL A 138 7.57 -5.43 4.09
C VAL A 138 8.13 -4.17 3.45
N PRO A 139 9.07 -4.28 2.51
CA PRO A 139 9.50 -3.14 1.73
C PRO A 139 8.37 -2.65 0.81
N VAL A 140 8.26 -1.33 0.66
CA VAL A 140 7.36 -0.67 -0.27
C VAL A 140 8.20 0.01 -1.34
N ASN A 141 8.01 -0.38 -2.58
CA ASN A 141 8.54 0.31 -3.75
C ASN A 141 7.47 0.21 -4.83
N TYR A 142 6.64 1.24 -4.91
CA TYR A 142 5.47 1.25 -5.77
C TYR A 142 5.43 2.52 -6.59
N GLU A 143 5.25 2.40 -7.90
CA GLU A 143 5.12 3.53 -8.83
C GLU A 143 3.88 3.35 -9.70
N VAL A 144 3.09 4.40 -9.84
CA VAL A 144 1.87 4.40 -10.65
C VAL A 144 1.68 5.75 -11.33
N MET A 145 1.13 5.71 -12.53
CA MET A 145 0.57 6.89 -13.21
C MET A 145 -0.91 6.99 -12.84
N GLN A 146 -1.26 8.04 -12.10
CA GLN A 146 -2.62 8.25 -11.60
C GLN A 146 -3.30 9.36 -12.40
N SER A 147 -4.49 9.09 -12.93
CA SER A 147 -5.37 10.12 -13.50
C SER A 147 -6.21 10.75 -12.38
N LEU A 148 -6.30 12.06 -12.35
CA LEU A 148 -7.24 12.79 -11.50
C LEU A 148 -8.50 13.10 -12.34
N HIS A 149 -9.60 12.49 -11.96
CA HIS A 149 -10.92 12.72 -12.55
C HIS A 149 -11.77 13.55 -11.62
#